data_658c5030bdeff54d136513c89c264091
#
_entry.id   658c5030bdeff54d136513c89c264091
#
_cell.length_a   1.000
_cell.length_b   1.000
_cell.length_c   1.000
_cell.angle_alpha   90.00
_cell.angle_beta   90.00
_cell.angle_gamma   90.00
#
_symmetry.space_group_name_H-M   'P 1'
#
loop_
_entity.id
_entity.type
_entity.pdbx_description
1 polymer ?
#
loop_
_entity_poly.entity_id
_entity_poly.type
_entity_poly.pdbx_seq_one_letter_code
_entity_poly.pdbx_strand_id
1 'polypeptide(L)'
;MRYCFALDLKEDPELIARYEELHRQVWPEVIQYIRDHGVLEMEIYRLGTRLLMVMETDDRIYDAGRIATAAQHNPVVQRWETLMWQFQAPTPWTPSGQKWIAQSRIFDLAHQ
;
A
#
# COMPACT_ATOMS: atom_id res chain seq x y z
N MET A 1 7.32 -11.45 7.80
CA MET A 1 5.90 -11.53 8.23
C MET A 1 5.00 -11.03 7.11
N ARG A 2 3.82 -11.61 7.01
CA ARG A 2 2.87 -11.20 5.97
C ARG A 2 1.83 -10.25 6.54
N TYR A 3 1.57 -9.18 5.81
CA TYR A 3 0.52 -8.21 6.13
C TYR A 3 -0.43 -8.09 4.95
N CYS A 4 -1.71 -7.91 5.25
CA CYS A 4 -2.74 -7.62 4.26
C CYS A 4 -3.44 -6.32 4.61
N PHE A 5 -3.60 -5.45 3.61
CA PHE A 5 -4.23 -4.14 3.78
C PHE A 5 -5.32 -3.94 2.73
N ALA A 6 -6.30 -3.14 3.07
CA ALA A 6 -7.36 -2.74 2.16
C ALA A 6 -7.36 -1.22 1.97
N LEU A 7 -7.75 -0.81 0.77
CA LEU A 7 -7.95 0.59 0.40
C LEU A 7 -8.93 0.59 -0.76
N ASP A 8 -9.69 1.67 -0.92
CA ASP A 8 -10.57 1.80 -2.07
C ASP A 8 -10.00 2.79 -3.10
N LEU A 9 -10.48 2.65 -4.33
CA LEU A 9 -10.29 3.64 -5.38
C LEU A 9 -11.58 4.42 -5.56
N LYS A 10 -11.47 5.65 -6.07
CA LYS A 10 -12.64 6.41 -6.49
C LYS A 10 -13.35 5.67 -7.62
N GLU A 11 -14.66 5.71 -7.63
CA GLU A 11 -15.49 5.03 -8.64
C GLU A 11 -15.51 5.83 -9.94
N ASP A 12 -14.40 5.76 -10.68
CA ASP A 12 -14.20 6.44 -11.93
C ASP A 12 -13.33 5.56 -12.84
N PRO A 13 -13.87 5.02 -13.93
CA PRO A 13 -13.13 4.09 -14.78
C PRO A 13 -11.83 4.66 -15.35
N GLU A 14 -11.78 5.96 -15.67
CA GLU A 14 -10.56 6.58 -16.19
C GLU A 14 -9.49 6.69 -15.11
N LEU A 15 -9.88 7.05 -13.89
CA LEU A 15 -8.94 7.10 -12.77
C LEU A 15 -8.41 5.70 -12.41
N ILE A 16 -9.28 4.69 -12.45
CA ILE A 16 -8.87 3.30 -12.18
C ILE A 16 -7.85 2.85 -13.21
N ALA A 17 -8.12 3.09 -14.50
CA ALA A 17 -7.20 2.72 -15.58
C ALA A 17 -5.85 3.43 -15.44
N ARG A 18 -5.87 4.71 -15.07
CA ARG A 18 -4.65 5.50 -14.84
C ARG A 18 -3.86 4.99 -13.65
N TYR A 19 -4.55 4.62 -12.57
CA TYR A 19 -3.92 4.06 -11.38
C TYR A 19 -3.18 2.75 -11.71
N GLU A 20 -3.83 1.85 -12.46
CA GLU A 20 -3.21 0.60 -12.88
C GLU A 20 -2.00 0.85 -13.78
N GLU A 21 -2.11 1.79 -14.71
CA GLU A 21 -1.00 2.13 -15.59
C GLU A 21 0.21 2.65 -14.82
N LEU A 22 0.00 3.52 -13.84
CA LEU A 22 1.08 4.05 -13.00
C LEU A 22 1.80 2.94 -12.23
N HIS A 23 1.09 1.86 -11.89
CA HIS A 23 1.66 0.73 -11.13
C HIS A 23 2.38 -0.29 -12.01
N ARG A 24 2.35 -0.17 -13.33
CA ARG A 24 3.17 -1.00 -14.21
C ARG A 24 4.65 -0.64 -14.09
N GLN A 25 4.93 0.61 -13.78
CA GLN A 25 6.30 1.09 -13.60
C GLN A 25 6.32 2.20 -12.57
N VAL A 26 6.31 1.80 -11.29
CA VAL A 26 6.40 2.73 -10.17
C VAL A 26 7.77 3.41 -10.17
N TRP A 27 7.83 4.64 -9.71
CA TRP A 27 9.06 5.43 -9.69
C TRP A 27 10.19 4.68 -8.95
N PRO A 28 11.39 4.60 -9.54
CA PRO A 28 12.49 3.81 -8.96
C PRO A 28 12.84 4.17 -7.53
N GLU A 29 12.80 5.45 -7.17
CA GLU A 29 13.10 5.89 -5.80
C GLU A 29 12.04 5.43 -4.79
N VAL A 30 10.79 5.30 -5.21
CA VAL A 30 9.72 4.77 -4.36
C VAL A 30 9.95 3.27 -4.12
N ILE A 31 10.30 2.53 -5.18
CA ILE A 31 10.64 1.10 -5.07
C ILE A 31 11.84 0.91 -4.15
N GLN A 32 12.88 1.72 -4.30
CA GLN A 32 14.08 1.62 -3.46
C GLN A 32 13.75 1.91 -2.00
N TYR A 33 12.95 2.94 -1.73
CA TYR A 33 12.48 3.26 -0.40
C TYR A 33 11.76 2.06 0.26
N ILE A 34 10.86 1.42 -0.48
CA ILE A 34 10.10 0.26 0.02
C ILE A 34 11.07 -0.88 0.37
N ARG A 35 11.99 -1.22 -0.52
CA ARG A 35 12.97 -2.29 -0.31
C ARG A 35 13.94 -1.99 0.83
N ASP A 36 14.40 -0.76 0.94
CA ASP A 36 15.33 -0.35 1.97
C ASP A 36 14.74 -0.49 3.39
N HIS A 37 13.42 -0.45 3.50
CA HIS A 37 12.73 -0.58 4.78
C HIS A 37 12.25 -2.00 5.09
N GLY A 38 12.80 -2.99 4.38
CA GLY A 38 12.59 -4.38 4.72
C GLY A 38 11.35 -5.03 4.13
N VAL A 39 10.75 -4.43 3.11
CA VAL A 39 9.67 -5.07 2.36
C VAL A 39 10.29 -5.97 1.29
N LEU A 40 10.08 -7.27 1.42
CA LEU A 40 10.65 -8.28 0.53
C LEU A 40 9.78 -8.49 -0.71
N GLU A 41 8.46 -8.54 -0.52
CA GLU A 41 7.48 -8.72 -1.57
C GLU A 41 6.28 -7.84 -1.30
N MET A 42 5.69 -7.33 -2.36
CA MET A 42 4.45 -6.54 -2.29
C MET A 42 3.66 -6.76 -3.56
N GLU A 43 2.39 -7.11 -3.38
CA GLU A 43 1.46 -7.28 -4.49
C GLU A 43 0.18 -6.51 -4.17
N ILE A 44 -0.44 -5.93 -5.18
CA ILE A 44 -1.72 -5.25 -5.04
C ILE A 44 -2.70 -5.90 -6.03
N TYR A 45 -3.84 -6.31 -5.50
CA TYR A 45 -4.94 -6.89 -6.27
C TYR A 45 -6.12 -5.94 -6.26
N ARG A 46 -6.89 -5.93 -7.32
CA ARG A 46 -8.09 -5.10 -7.43
C ARG A 46 -9.32 -5.93 -7.78
N LEU A 47 -10.41 -5.64 -7.10
CA LEU A 47 -11.74 -6.09 -7.47
C LEU A 47 -12.67 -4.89 -7.42
N GLY A 48 -13.20 -4.47 -8.58
CA GLY A 48 -14.02 -3.25 -8.64
C GLY A 48 -13.22 -2.04 -8.17
N THR A 49 -13.72 -1.36 -7.15
CA THR A 49 -13.03 -0.23 -6.52
C THR A 49 -12.19 -0.63 -5.32
N ARG A 50 -12.18 -1.91 -4.94
CA ARG A 50 -11.44 -2.37 -3.75
C ARG A 50 -10.08 -2.90 -4.10
N LEU A 51 -9.07 -2.45 -3.34
CA LEU A 51 -7.70 -2.93 -3.43
C LEU A 51 -7.37 -3.82 -2.23
N LEU A 52 -6.61 -4.87 -2.49
CA LEU A 52 -5.95 -5.68 -1.48
C LEU A 52 -4.44 -5.62 -1.72
N MET A 53 -3.69 -5.19 -0.70
CA MET A 53 -2.23 -5.25 -0.72
C MET A 53 -1.79 -6.43 0.15
N VAL A 54 -0.92 -7.27 -0.39
CA VAL A 54 -0.24 -8.34 0.35
C VAL A 54 1.23 -8.00 0.39
N MET A 55 1.81 -7.97 1.58
CA MET A 55 3.18 -7.55 1.79
C MET A 55 3.90 -8.56 2.68
N GLU A 56 5.10 -8.97 2.27
CA GLU A 56 5.98 -9.81 3.06
C GLU A 56 7.19 -8.99 3.52
N THR A 57 7.55 -9.08 4.81
CA THR A 57 8.61 -8.26 5.39
C THR A 57 9.72 -9.08 6.02
N ASP A 58 10.92 -8.51 6.00
CA ASP A 58 12.04 -8.97 6.83
C ASP A 58 11.91 -8.28 8.20
N ASP A 59 11.50 -9.04 9.21
CA ASP A 59 11.18 -8.52 10.54
C ASP A 59 12.40 -8.00 11.29
N ARG A 60 13.60 -8.28 10.81
CA ARG A 60 14.85 -7.73 11.38
C ARG A 60 15.05 -6.27 10.93
N ILE A 61 14.42 -5.86 9.85
CA ILE A 61 14.58 -4.54 9.24
C ILE A 61 13.29 -3.73 9.32
N TYR A 62 12.16 -4.36 9.01
CA TYR A 62 10.87 -3.67 8.89
C TYR A 62 10.36 -3.16 10.24
N ASP A 63 9.98 -1.88 10.26
CA ASP A 63 9.31 -1.23 11.38
C ASP A 63 8.34 -0.21 10.82
N ALA A 64 7.05 -0.37 11.14
CA ALA A 64 5.98 0.47 10.58
C ALA A 64 6.15 1.95 10.92
N GLY A 65 6.61 2.26 12.14
CA GLY A 65 6.86 3.63 12.54
C GLY A 65 8.04 4.25 11.81
N ARG A 66 9.10 3.48 11.60
CA ARG A 66 10.31 3.94 10.91
C ARG A 66 10.04 4.20 9.43
N ILE A 67 9.31 3.31 8.75
CA ILE A 67 8.99 3.49 7.33
C ILE A 67 8.08 4.72 7.14
N ALA A 68 7.12 4.94 8.03
CA ALA A 68 6.25 6.10 7.98
C ALA A 68 7.04 7.40 8.21
N THR A 69 7.96 7.42 9.18
CA THR A 69 8.81 8.58 9.44
C THR A 69 9.73 8.87 8.26
N ALA A 70 10.33 7.84 7.66
CA ALA A 70 11.19 8.00 6.49
C ALA A 70 10.43 8.58 5.29
N ALA A 71 9.17 8.19 5.11
CA ALA A 71 8.31 8.74 4.06
C ALA A 71 8.14 10.25 4.19
N GLN A 72 7.97 10.75 5.42
CA GLN A 72 7.79 12.18 5.69
C GLN A 72 9.02 13.01 5.32
N HIS A 73 10.20 12.39 5.29
CA HIS A 73 11.46 13.06 4.98
C HIS A 73 11.97 12.78 3.56
N ASN A 74 11.20 12.07 2.75
CA ASN A 74 11.56 11.74 1.38
C ASN A 74 10.65 12.49 0.38
N PRO A 75 11.16 13.54 -0.29
CA PRO A 75 10.33 14.36 -1.19
C PRO A 75 9.74 13.57 -2.35
N VAL A 76 10.45 12.57 -2.86
CA VAL A 76 9.95 11.74 -3.98
C VAL A 76 8.80 10.88 -3.52
N VAL A 77 8.92 10.24 -2.35
CA VAL A 77 7.84 9.44 -1.76
C VAL A 77 6.63 10.33 -1.48
N GLN A 78 6.83 11.54 -0.95
CA GLN A 78 5.75 12.49 -0.70
C GLN A 78 5.02 12.88 -1.98
N ARG A 79 5.74 13.11 -3.09
CA ARG A 79 5.11 13.40 -4.39
C ARG A 79 4.31 12.21 -4.89
N TRP A 80 4.83 10.99 -4.74
CA TRP A 80 4.10 9.78 -5.09
C TRP A 80 2.81 9.64 -4.27
N GLU A 81 2.87 9.84 -2.96
CA GLU A 81 1.72 9.76 -2.07
C GLU A 81 0.65 10.79 -2.42
N THR A 82 1.05 12.02 -2.75
CA THR A 82 0.14 13.07 -3.19
C THR A 82 -0.54 12.70 -4.51
N LEU A 83 0.22 12.12 -5.45
CA LEU A 83 -0.34 11.61 -6.70
C LEU A 83 -1.36 10.50 -6.43
N MET A 84 -1.03 9.56 -5.55
CA MET A 84 -1.91 8.44 -5.24
C MET A 84 -3.25 8.89 -4.65
N TRP A 85 -3.26 9.93 -3.84
CA TRP A 85 -4.49 10.47 -3.25
C TRP A 85 -5.52 10.94 -4.29
N GLN A 86 -5.10 11.23 -5.51
CA GLN A 86 -6.02 11.59 -6.58
C GLN A 86 -6.92 10.42 -6.99
N PHE A 87 -6.47 9.20 -6.76
CA PHE A 87 -7.14 7.96 -7.18
C PHE A 87 -7.78 7.22 -6.02
N GLN A 88 -7.28 7.40 -4.81
CA GLN A 88 -7.59 6.60 -3.64
C GLN A 88 -8.71 7.21 -2.79
N ALA A 89 -9.46 6.33 -2.13
CA ALA A 89 -10.49 6.70 -1.18
C ALA A 89 -10.42 5.75 0.02
N PRO A 90 -10.66 6.24 1.26
CA PRO A 90 -10.67 5.34 2.42
C PRO A 90 -11.83 4.35 2.31
N THR A 91 -11.63 3.14 2.88
CA THR A 91 -12.74 2.20 3.03
C THR A 91 -13.72 2.70 4.11
N PRO A 92 -14.97 2.15 4.16
CA PRO A 92 -15.91 2.51 5.23
C PRO A 92 -15.38 2.24 6.65
N TRP A 93 -14.39 1.37 6.80
CA TRP A 93 -13.82 0.99 8.10
C TRP A 93 -12.50 1.69 8.40
N THR A 94 -12.03 2.57 7.53
CA THR A 94 -10.76 3.25 7.70
C THR A 94 -10.92 4.49 8.59
N PRO A 95 -10.13 4.61 9.67
CA PRO A 95 -10.15 5.83 10.48
C PRO A 95 -9.75 7.06 9.67
N SER A 96 -10.27 8.23 10.07
CA SER A 96 -9.99 9.49 9.41
C SER A 96 -8.49 9.75 9.31
N GLY A 97 -8.04 10.16 8.12
CA GLY A 97 -6.64 10.52 7.85
C GLY A 97 -5.74 9.33 7.52
N GLN A 98 -6.25 8.10 7.58
CA GLN A 98 -5.49 6.91 7.19
C GLN A 98 -5.84 6.49 5.75
N LYS A 99 -4.92 5.76 5.12
CA LYS A 99 -5.09 5.19 3.78
C LYS A 99 -5.33 3.69 3.86
N TRP A 100 -4.25 2.92 3.80
CA TRP A 100 -4.30 1.48 3.89
C TRP A 100 -4.68 1.05 5.30
N ILE A 101 -5.69 0.21 5.41
CA ILE A 101 -6.14 -0.34 6.70
C ILE A 101 -5.77 -1.81 6.79
N ALA A 102 -5.16 -2.21 7.91
CA ALA A 102 -4.78 -3.59 8.14
C ALA A 102 -6.00 -4.50 8.23
N GLN A 103 -5.92 -5.67 7.59
CA GLN A 103 -6.94 -6.70 7.67
C GLN A 103 -6.53 -7.77 8.68
N SER A 104 -7.51 -8.26 9.44
CA SER A 104 -7.30 -9.33 10.41
C SER A 104 -7.32 -10.68 9.70
N ARG A 105 -6.30 -11.51 9.97
CA ARG A 105 -6.32 -12.89 9.50
C ARG A 105 -7.31 -13.70 10.34
N ILE A 106 -8.33 -14.26 9.70
CA ILE A 106 -9.38 -15.02 10.39
C ILE A 106 -9.23 -16.53 10.17
N PHE A 107 -8.36 -16.96 9.29
CA PHE A 107 -8.11 -18.37 8.99
C PHE A 107 -6.65 -18.57 8.59
N ASP A 108 -6.04 -19.61 9.14
CA ASP A 108 -4.71 -20.07 8.74
C ASP A 108 -4.72 -21.59 8.74
N LEU A 109 -4.61 -22.19 7.56
CA LEU A 109 -4.65 -23.64 7.38
C LEU A 109 -3.55 -24.35 8.18
N ALA A 110 -2.38 -23.74 8.30
CA ALA A 110 -1.25 -24.33 9.02
C ALA A 110 -1.52 -24.51 10.52
N HIS A 111 -2.49 -23.79 11.05
CA HIS A 111 -2.85 -23.83 12.47
C HIS A 111 -4.21 -24.48 12.76
N GLN A 112 -4.71 -25.29 11.83
CA GLN A 112 -5.92 -26.06 12.04
C GLN A 112 -5.63 -27.42 12.69
#